data_df083e56cb982ff21a467c07f4f7ae1f
#
_entry.id   df083e56cb982ff21a467c07f4f7ae1f
#
_cell.length_a   1.000
_cell.length_b   1.000
_cell.length_c   1.000
_cell.angle_alpha   90.00
_cell.angle_beta   90.00
_cell.angle_gamma   90.00
#
_symmetry.space_group_name_H-M   'P 1'
#
loop_
_entity.id
_entity.type
_entity.pdbx_description
1 polymer ?
#
loop_
_entity_poly.entity_id
_entity_poly.type
_entity_poly.pdbx_seq_one_letter_code
_entity_poly.pdbx_strand_id
1 'polypeptide(L)'
;MTQSLRKFLGFLPLGALMLLTLASCVKNEFRVEFRLPAGVNESYTMLYYVSDSEKGWLYDQVAVVQQGKCQMKGVTRNPTLIYVFQGAQEPGVVIYAERGDKIEITGDSSSPAAWTVSGNDINATLSTWRAENRTALSARDNKRVNDAVAKYVRANPDDPVSTILLEVYYDRSIDTAGFESLSKTLKGKAADVFWTELMSRSDLIGGFEPLKQTASLLILRTAGNGADTIGFSEQPALLYFSYNNYDARKDDVSKMKQLLKERTDSGKPQIVSVSLENDSSSWRYQARMDSLKGAVVAWMPLSFADPAAVSLGIEKAPCFIVVGKKGKILYRGTSMDDAARKLRETAGMRKNTEAKNK
;
A
#
# COMPACT_ATOMS: atom_id res chain seq x y z
N MET A 1 55.80 -23.66 55.65
CA MET A 1 55.56 -22.67 54.62
C MET A 1 55.36 -23.40 53.29
N THR A 2 54.15 -23.39 52.71
CA THR A 2 53.76 -23.88 51.40
C THR A 2 52.48 -24.68 51.48
N GLN A 3 51.31 -23.99 51.61
CA GLN A 3 50.01 -24.57 51.28
C GLN A 3 48.92 -23.49 51.22
N SER A 4 49.16 -22.35 50.58
CA SER A 4 48.14 -21.28 50.55
C SER A 4 48.02 -20.58 49.19
N LEU A 5 48.48 -21.19 48.10
CA LEU A 5 48.47 -20.51 46.79
C LEU A 5 47.74 -21.29 45.68
N ARG A 6 46.84 -22.24 46.00
CA ARG A 6 46.12 -23.04 44.99
C ARG A 6 44.62 -22.87 44.97
N LYS A 7 44.04 -21.90 45.69
CA LYS A 7 42.55 -21.73 45.74
C LYS A 7 42.00 -20.47 45.06
N PHE A 8 42.83 -19.70 44.30
CA PHE A 8 42.35 -18.44 43.69
C PHE A 8 42.27 -18.45 42.17
N LEU A 9 42.49 -19.57 41.51
CA LEU A 9 42.47 -19.64 40.03
C LEU A 9 41.24 -20.38 39.43
N GLY A 10 40.19 -20.61 40.20
CA GLY A 10 39.05 -21.43 39.76
C GLY A 10 37.75 -20.67 39.41
N PHE A 11 37.69 -19.32 39.56
CA PHE A 11 36.41 -18.61 39.45
C PHE A 11 36.29 -17.54 38.36
N LEU A 12 37.30 -17.36 37.50
CA LEU A 12 37.30 -16.28 36.51
C LEU A 12 36.77 -16.62 35.08
N PRO A 13 36.61 -17.88 34.64
CA PRO A 13 36.09 -18.07 33.28
C PRO A 13 34.57 -18.23 33.18
N LEU A 14 33.83 -18.48 34.28
CA LEU A 14 32.38 -18.69 34.18
C LEU A 14 31.58 -17.38 34.07
N GLY A 15 32.07 -16.29 34.67
CA GLY A 15 31.41 -14.97 34.57
C GLY A 15 31.59 -14.29 33.21
N ALA A 16 32.73 -14.51 32.56
CA ALA A 16 33.00 -13.98 31.23
C ALA A 16 32.21 -14.72 30.11
N LEU A 17 31.91 -15.99 30.31
CA LEU A 17 31.14 -16.79 29.36
C LEU A 17 29.64 -16.47 29.43
N MET A 18 29.12 -16.02 30.58
CA MET A 18 27.74 -15.60 30.73
C MET A 18 27.45 -14.19 30.14
N LEU A 19 28.47 -13.36 30.02
CA LEU A 19 28.35 -12.03 29.38
C LEU A 19 28.36 -12.10 27.85
N LEU A 20 28.90 -13.17 27.26
CA LEU A 20 28.92 -13.39 25.80
C LEU A 20 27.64 -14.04 25.27
N THR A 21 26.80 -14.60 26.11
CA THR A 21 25.52 -15.19 25.69
C THR A 21 24.34 -14.21 25.68
N LEU A 22 24.56 -12.96 26.14
CA LEU A 22 23.56 -11.88 26.01
C LEU A 22 23.70 -11.09 24.69
N ALA A 23 24.73 -11.39 23.90
CA ALA A 23 24.88 -10.82 22.58
C ALA A 23 24.20 -11.74 21.57
N SER A 24 23.02 -11.34 21.18
CA SER A 24 22.44 -11.72 19.90
C SER A 24 21.43 -12.85 19.85
N CYS A 25 20.24 -12.56 20.24
CA CYS A 25 19.18 -12.71 19.27
C CYS A 25 18.96 -11.32 18.67
N VAL A 26 19.69 -10.93 17.67
CA VAL A 26 19.28 -9.82 16.79
C VAL A 26 18.09 -10.36 16.05
N LYS A 27 16.91 -10.20 16.64
CA LYS A 27 15.65 -10.49 16.01
C LYS A 27 15.60 -9.66 14.74
N ASN A 28 15.00 -10.17 13.68
CA ASN A 28 14.77 -9.44 12.42
C ASN A 28 13.80 -8.27 12.65
N GLU A 29 14.05 -7.49 13.71
CA GLU A 29 13.16 -6.42 14.17
C GLU A 29 13.78 -5.06 13.84
N PHE A 30 12.90 -4.11 13.48
CA PHE A 30 13.16 -2.67 13.55
C PHE A 30 12.22 -2.06 14.59
N ARG A 31 12.52 -0.83 15.02
CA ARG A 31 11.67 -0.08 15.96
C ARG A 31 11.36 1.29 15.41
N VAL A 32 10.14 1.74 15.61
CA VAL A 32 9.68 3.09 15.27
C VAL A 32 9.18 3.74 16.53
N GLU A 33 9.75 4.88 16.90
CA GLU A 33 9.38 5.67 18.08
C GLU A 33 8.80 7.01 17.62
N PHE A 34 7.59 7.30 18.08
CA PHE A 34 6.94 8.59 17.86
C PHE A 34 7.25 9.53 19.02
N ARG A 35 7.71 10.74 18.70
CA ARG A 35 7.96 11.86 19.62
C ARG A 35 7.31 13.13 19.05
N LEU A 36 6.01 13.18 19.14
CA LEU A 36 5.17 14.28 18.70
C LEU A 36 4.78 15.16 19.88
N PRO A 37 4.17 16.34 19.67
CA PRO A 37 3.66 17.18 20.76
C PRO A 37 2.69 16.41 21.67
N ALA A 38 2.71 16.72 22.96
CA ALA A 38 1.90 16.00 23.96
C ALA A 38 0.37 16.11 23.71
N GLY A 39 -0.09 17.07 22.90
CA GLY A 39 -1.49 17.18 22.50
C GLY A 39 -1.92 16.20 21.40
N VAL A 40 -0.99 15.48 20.77
CA VAL A 40 -1.32 14.52 19.72
C VAL A 40 -1.80 13.22 20.33
N ASN A 41 -3.07 12.88 20.07
CA ASN A 41 -3.73 11.64 20.47
C ASN A 41 -4.46 11.08 19.24
N GLU A 42 -3.74 10.38 18.38
CA GLU A 42 -4.18 9.95 17.06
C GLU A 42 -3.77 8.51 16.78
N SER A 43 -4.44 7.90 15.81
CA SER A 43 -4.07 6.57 15.30
C SER A 43 -3.59 6.67 13.87
N TYR A 44 -2.51 5.97 13.58
CA TYR A 44 -1.90 5.91 12.24
C TYR A 44 -1.81 4.47 11.78
N THR A 45 -2.21 4.20 10.56
CA THR A 45 -2.02 2.89 9.93
C THR A 45 -0.65 2.84 9.27
N MET A 46 0.12 1.81 9.58
CA MET A 46 1.44 1.56 9.01
C MET A 46 1.38 0.28 8.18
N LEU A 47 1.67 0.40 6.90
CA LEU A 47 1.71 -0.73 5.97
C LEU A 47 3.13 -0.94 5.47
N TYR A 48 3.63 -2.17 5.53
CA TYR A 48 4.95 -2.51 5.00
C TYR A 48 5.01 -3.97 4.54
N TYR A 49 5.87 -4.21 3.55
CA TYR A 49 6.11 -5.55 3.04
C TYR A 49 7.25 -6.23 3.75
N VAL A 50 7.07 -7.50 4.06
CA VAL A 50 8.15 -8.39 4.48
C VAL A 50 8.36 -9.43 3.39
N SER A 51 9.49 -9.34 2.73
CA SER A 51 9.94 -10.37 1.80
C SER A 51 10.49 -11.54 2.60
N ASP A 52 9.72 -12.62 2.68
CA ASP A 52 10.16 -13.90 3.23
C ASP A 52 10.02 -14.96 2.14
N SER A 53 11.11 -15.20 1.38
CA SER A 53 11.12 -16.15 0.27
C SER A 53 10.04 -15.87 -0.81
N GLU A 54 9.60 -16.81 -1.59
CA GLU A 54 8.77 -16.67 -2.79
C GLU A 54 7.42 -15.94 -2.64
N LYS A 55 6.98 -15.63 -1.41
CA LYS A 55 5.70 -14.93 -1.14
C LYS A 55 5.91 -13.79 -0.14
N GLY A 56 5.90 -12.56 -0.64
CA GLY A 56 5.91 -11.38 0.24
C GLY A 56 4.59 -11.27 1.05
N TRP A 57 4.72 -10.89 2.32
CA TRP A 57 3.58 -10.63 3.21
C TRP A 57 3.45 -9.14 3.44
N LEU A 58 2.24 -8.61 3.31
CA LEU A 58 1.93 -7.26 3.75
C LEU A 58 1.51 -7.29 5.21
N TYR A 59 2.24 -6.52 6.03
CA TYR A 59 1.85 -6.27 7.41
C TYR A 59 1.12 -4.94 7.50
N ASP A 60 0.02 -4.93 8.22
CA ASP A 60 -0.68 -3.75 8.66
C ASP A 60 -0.62 -3.66 10.18
N GLN A 61 -0.24 -2.51 10.69
CA GLN A 61 -0.18 -2.22 12.12
C GLN A 61 -0.79 -0.85 12.39
N VAL A 62 -1.48 -0.71 13.52
CA VAL A 62 -2.02 0.57 13.96
C VAL A 62 -1.15 1.13 15.08
N ALA A 63 -0.53 2.28 14.82
CA ALA A 63 0.17 3.05 15.82
C ALA A 63 -0.81 3.95 16.57
N VAL A 64 -1.10 3.63 17.82
CA VAL A 64 -1.93 4.47 18.69
C VAL A 64 -1.02 5.41 19.46
N VAL A 65 -0.93 6.66 18.99
CA VAL A 65 -0.15 7.72 19.64
C VAL A 65 -0.97 8.33 20.76
N GLN A 66 -0.43 8.34 21.98
CA GLN A 66 -1.04 8.96 23.15
C GLN A 66 -0.05 9.94 23.77
N GLN A 67 -0.52 11.16 24.01
CA GLN A 67 0.32 12.26 24.50
C GLN A 67 1.61 12.42 23.66
N GLY A 68 1.49 12.29 22.36
CA GLY A 68 2.59 12.41 21.40
C GLY A 68 3.54 11.22 21.35
N LYS A 69 3.30 10.14 22.07
CA LYS A 69 4.22 9.00 22.18
C LYS A 69 3.57 7.70 21.72
N CYS A 70 4.34 6.93 20.98
CA CYS A 70 4.07 5.54 20.64
C CYS A 70 5.39 4.85 20.33
N GLN A 71 5.51 3.59 20.65
CA GLN A 71 6.62 2.76 20.20
C GLN A 71 6.07 1.51 19.53
N MET A 72 6.56 1.27 18.34
CA MET A 72 6.20 0.09 17.54
C MET A 72 7.41 -0.75 17.23
N LYS A 73 7.19 -2.03 16.98
CA LYS A 73 8.19 -2.96 16.48
C LYS A 73 7.64 -3.61 15.23
N GLY A 74 8.47 -3.69 14.21
CA GLY A 74 8.19 -4.47 13.03
C GLY A 74 9.27 -5.53 12.82
N VAL A 75 8.96 -6.50 11.98
CA VAL A 75 9.89 -7.58 11.62
C VAL A 75 10.19 -7.46 10.14
N THR A 76 11.48 -7.45 9.79
CA THR A 76 11.90 -7.52 8.40
C THR A 76 13.23 -8.25 8.28
N ARG A 77 13.38 -9.06 7.25
CA ARG A 77 14.66 -9.70 6.91
C ARG A 77 15.47 -8.84 5.95
N ASN A 78 14.77 -8.19 5.06
CA ASN A 78 15.32 -7.31 4.03
C ASN A 78 14.83 -5.88 4.27
N PRO A 79 15.47 -4.86 3.73
CA PRO A 79 14.97 -3.49 3.77
C PRO A 79 13.52 -3.41 3.30
N THR A 80 12.73 -2.51 3.88
CA THR A 80 11.33 -2.31 3.51
C THR A 80 10.95 -0.84 3.57
N LEU A 81 9.88 -0.48 2.85
CA LEU A 81 9.23 0.83 2.98
C LEU A 81 7.96 0.69 3.80
N ILE A 82 7.84 1.56 4.80
CA ILE A 82 6.66 1.67 5.66
C ILE A 82 5.87 2.89 5.21
N TYR A 83 4.66 2.66 4.73
CA TYR A 83 3.70 3.71 4.37
C TYR A 83 2.85 4.04 5.57
N VAL A 84 2.85 5.32 5.99
CA VAL A 84 2.10 5.78 7.17
C VAL A 84 0.91 6.63 6.73
N PHE A 85 -0.28 6.22 7.14
CA PHE A 85 -1.55 6.86 6.79
C PHE A 85 -2.21 7.46 8.04
N GLN A 86 -2.81 8.62 7.88
CA GLN A 86 -3.75 9.19 8.83
C GLN A 86 -5.16 9.10 8.21
N GLY A 87 -5.93 8.09 8.64
CA GLY A 87 -7.20 7.77 8.00
C GLY A 87 -7.04 7.19 6.59
N ALA A 88 -8.10 7.27 5.79
CA ALA A 88 -8.17 6.70 4.45
C ALA A 88 -7.70 7.70 3.36
N GLN A 89 -6.49 8.20 3.48
CA GLN A 89 -5.90 9.14 2.53
C GLN A 89 -4.62 8.57 1.91
N GLU A 90 -3.99 9.34 1.04
CA GLU A 90 -2.64 9.02 0.57
C GLU A 90 -1.65 8.90 1.73
N PRO A 91 -0.56 8.12 1.59
CA PRO A 91 0.44 8.04 2.64
C PRO A 91 0.99 9.44 2.94
N GLY A 92 0.92 9.82 4.21
CA GLY A 92 1.43 11.13 4.64
C GLY A 92 2.95 11.15 4.71
N VAL A 93 3.57 9.98 4.96
CA VAL A 93 5.02 9.79 4.96
C VAL A 93 5.37 8.35 4.62
N VAL A 94 6.49 8.19 3.93
CA VAL A 94 7.12 6.88 3.69
C VAL A 94 8.44 6.82 4.44
N ILE A 95 8.66 5.71 5.12
CA ILE A 95 9.80 5.47 6.01
C ILE A 95 10.57 4.28 5.48
N TYR A 96 11.88 4.40 5.38
CA TYR A 96 12.75 3.27 5.14
C TYR A 96 13.09 2.56 6.44
N ALA A 97 13.04 1.24 6.44
CA ALA A 97 13.42 0.42 7.59
C ALA A 97 14.20 -0.82 7.17
N GLU A 98 15.25 -1.11 7.91
CA GLU A 98 15.97 -2.37 7.82
C GLU A 98 16.18 -2.99 9.21
N ARG A 99 16.67 -4.22 9.20
CA ARG A 99 16.94 -4.97 10.42
C ARG A 99 17.85 -4.21 11.36
N GLY A 100 17.38 -4.03 12.59
CA GLY A 100 18.17 -3.38 13.67
C GLY A 100 17.90 -1.89 13.77
N ASP A 101 17.19 -1.27 12.83
CA ASP A 101 16.92 0.16 12.84
C ASP A 101 16.13 0.59 14.07
N LYS A 102 16.51 1.78 14.56
CA LYS A 102 15.79 2.56 15.57
C LYS A 102 15.39 3.88 14.94
N ILE A 103 14.19 3.88 14.39
CA ILE A 103 13.65 5.01 13.64
C ILE A 103 12.91 5.91 14.63
N GLU A 104 13.17 7.20 14.54
CA GLU A 104 12.48 8.22 15.33
C GLU A 104 11.67 9.14 14.42
N ILE A 105 10.40 9.33 14.77
CA ILE A 105 9.47 10.26 14.11
C ILE A 105 9.26 11.44 15.04
N THR A 106 9.61 12.64 14.56
CA THR A 106 9.39 13.91 15.25
C THR A 106 8.58 14.85 14.37
N GLY A 107 7.91 15.81 14.98
CA GLY A 107 7.14 16.83 14.26
C GLY A 107 6.42 17.75 15.22
N ASP A 108 5.87 18.83 14.69
CA ASP A 108 5.14 19.87 15.42
C ASP A 108 3.60 19.70 15.37
N SER A 109 3.13 18.69 14.64
CA SER A 109 1.70 18.46 14.41
C SER A 109 1.37 16.97 14.30
N SER A 110 0.08 16.65 14.25
CA SER A 110 -0.43 15.30 13.98
C SER A 110 -0.30 14.86 12.52
N SER A 111 -0.02 15.77 11.60
CA SER A 111 0.05 15.46 10.16
C SER A 111 1.35 14.76 9.77
N PRO A 112 1.29 13.52 9.25
CA PRO A 112 2.49 12.81 8.80
C PRO A 112 3.30 13.54 7.73
N ALA A 113 2.66 14.38 6.92
CA ALA A 113 3.33 15.16 5.89
C ALA A 113 4.35 16.17 6.46
N ALA A 114 4.17 16.60 7.71
CA ALA A 114 5.04 17.56 8.39
C ALA A 114 6.13 16.91 9.25
N TRP A 115 6.17 15.58 9.32
CA TRP A 115 7.10 14.88 10.19
C TRP A 115 8.52 14.81 9.62
N THR A 116 9.48 14.80 10.54
CA THR A 116 10.87 14.45 10.28
C THR A 116 11.10 13.01 10.75
N VAL A 117 11.68 12.19 9.90
CA VAL A 117 12.04 10.81 10.19
C VAL A 117 13.55 10.71 10.22
N SER A 118 14.09 10.09 11.26
CA SER A 118 15.53 9.89 11.47
C SER A 118 15.80 8.45 11.91
N GLY A 119 17.08 8.14 12.22
CA GLY A 119 17.51 6.82 12.68
C GLY A 119 18.37 6.08 11.69
N ASN A 120 18.39 6.49 10.42
CA ASN A 120 19.37 6.12 9.40
C ASN A 120 19.51 7.23 8.35
N ASP A 121 20.56 7.15 7.53
CA ASP A 121 20.92 8.19 6.57
C ASP A 121 19.85 8.34 5.46
N ILE A 122 19.20 7.25 5.06
CA ILE A 122 18.14 7.27 4.03
C ILE A 122 16.95 8.10 4.52
N ASN A 123 16.48 7.85 5.75
CA ASN A 123 15.35 8.61 6.32
C ASN A 123 15.71 10.08 6.55
N ALA A 124 16.93 10.38 6.98
CA ALA A 124 17.40 11.75 7.15
C ALA A 124 17.40 12.51 5.81
N THR A 125 17.89 11.86 4.75
CA THR A 125 17.93 12.43 3.39
C THR A 125 16.52 12.62 2.82
N LEU A 126 15.63 11.63 2.97
CA LEU A 126 14.22 11.73 2.57
C LEU A 126 13.50 12.87 3.29
N SER A 127 13.75 13.02 4.61
CA SER A 127 13.15 14.11 5.40
C SER A 127 13.64 15.48 4.94
N THR A 128 14.91 15.62 4.64
CA THR A 128 15.49 16.86 4.09
C THR A 128 14.86 17.18 2.73
N TRP A 129 14.82 16.23 1.81
CA TRP A 129 14.23 16.43 0.50
C TRP A 129 12.73 16.81 0.59
N ARG A 130 11.96 16.16 1.47
CA ARG A 130 10.54 16.48 1.72
C ARG A 130 10.37 17.89 2.27
N ALA A 131 11.23 18.32 3.19
CA ALA A 131 11.21 19.66 3.76
C ALA A 131 11.46 20.74 2.68
N GLU A 132 12.43 20.51 1.81
CA GLU A 132 12.77 21.40 0.69
C GLU A 132 11.64 21.50 -0.35
N ASN A 133 10.88 20.43 -0.54
CA ASN A 133 9.81 20.33 -1.54
C ASN A 133 8.40 20.42 -0.93
N ARG A 134 8.28 20.82 0.36
CA ARG A 134 7.01 20.84 1.11
C ARG A 134 5.91 21.60 0.39
N THR A 135 6.21 22.72 -0.21
CA THR A 135 5.21 23.56 -0.92
C THR A 135 4.60 22.82 -2.10
N ALA A 136 5.41 22.15 -2.91
CA ALA A 136 4.92 21.38 -4.07
C ALA A 136 4.12 20.16 -3.61
N LEU A 137 4.60 19.44 -2.60
CA LEU A 137 3.93 18.27 -2.03
C LEU A 137 2.57 18.65 -1.42
N SER A 138 2.52 19.71 -0.63
CA SER A 138 1.26 20.17 0.01
C SER A 138 0.25 20.72 -1.00
N ALA A 139 0.73 21.35 -2.07
CA ALA A 139 -0.12 21.85 -3.16
C ALA A 139 -0.54 20.75 -4.15
N ARG A 140 -0.02 19.52 -4.01
CA ARG A 140 -0.19 18.43 -4.98
C ARG A 140 0.20 18.85 -6.41
N ASP A 141 1.24 19.68 -6.52
CA ASP A 141 1.78 20.09 -7.80
C ASP A 141 2.71 19.01 -8.35
N ASN A 142 2.08 17.97 -8.91
CA ASN A 142 2.78 16.77 -9.37
C ASN A 142 3.87 17.09 -10.39
N LYS A 143 3.67 18.13 -11.22
CA LYS A 143 4.72 18.53 -12.16
C LYS A 143 5.97 19.03 -11.45
N ARG A 144 5.82 19.93 -10.46
CA ARG A 144 6.96 20.42 -9.67
C ARG A 144 7.60 19.31 -8.84
N VAL A 145 6.80 18.37 -8.31
CA VAL A 145 7.32 17.20 -7.59
C VAL A 145 8.15 16.35 -8.54
N ASN A 146 7.67 16.04 -9.75
CA ASN A 146 8.42 15.30 -10.77
C ASN A 146 9.73 16.01 -11.16
N ASP A 147 9.70 17.33 -11.34
CA ASP A 147 10.90 18.13 -11.64
C ASP A 147 11.93 18.04 -10.49
N ALA A 148 11.48 18.08 -9.23
CA ALA A 148 12.33 17.95 -8.04
C ALA A 148 12.94 16.54 -7.91
N VAL A 149 12.15 15.50 -8.13
CA VAL A 149 12.62 14.11 -8.16
C VAL A 149 13.65 13.94 -9.27
N ALA A 150 13.34 14.39 -10.48
CA ALA A 150 14.24 14.28 -11.62
C ALA A 150 15.59 14.99 -11.37
N LYS A 151 15.57 16.15 -10.72
CA LYS A 151 16.77 16.89 -10.32
C LYS A 151 17.62 16.06 -9.35
N TYR A 152 16.99 15.47 -8.33
CA TYR A 152 17.68 14.65 -7.32
C TYR A 152 18.31 13.40 -7.95
N VAL A 153 17.52 12.63 -8.71
CA VAL A 153 17.95 11.38 -9.36
C VAL A 153 19.14 11.59 -10.28
N ARG A 154 19.12 12.67 -11.11
CA ARG A 154 20.24 12.99 -12.00
C ARG A 154 21.52 13.38 -11.25
N ALA A 155 21.38 14.02 -10.09
CA ALA A 155 22.53 14.41 -9.27
C ALA A 155 23.10 13.24 -8.45
N ASN A 156 22.27 12.27 -8.10
CA ASN A 156 22.60 11.18 -7.18
C ASN A 156 22.14 9.80 -7.72
N PRO A 157 22.61 9.38 -8.90
CA PRO A 157 22.07 8.18 -9.59
C PRO A 157 22.42 6.85 -8.91
N ASP A 158 23.33 6.83 -7.95
CA ASP A 158 23.78 5.67 -7.17
C ASP A 158 23.25 5.66 -5.72
N ASP A 159 22.54 6.72 -5.32
CA ASP A 159 21.93 6.82 -3.98
C ASP A 159 20.60 6.03 -3.93
N PRO A 160 20.39 5.11 -2.99
CA PRO A 160 19.12 4.42 -2.79
C PRO A 160 17.91 5.36 -2.64
N VAL A 161 18.10 6.57 -2.12
CA VAL A 161 17.04 7.59 -2.01
C VAL A 161 16.51 7.95 -3.40
N SER A 162 17.33 7.94 -4.44
CA SER A 162 16.89 8.20 -5.82
C SER A 162 15.82 7.23 -6.28
N THR A 163 15.97 5.94 -5.96
CA THR A 163 14.98 4.93 -6.28
C THR A 163 13.70 5.14 -5.49
N ILE A 164 13.81 5.43 -4.20
CA ILE A 164 12.63 5.70 -3.35
C ILE A 164 11.86 6.92 -3.86
N LEU A 165 12.57 8.01 -4.17
CA LEU A 165 11.93 9.23 -4.68
C LEU A 165 11.24 8.99 -6.02
N LEU A 166 11.88 8.24 -6.92
CA LEU A 166 11.34 7.93 -8.23
C LEU A 166 10.09 7.05 -8.13
N GLU A 167 10.09 6.06 -7.23
CA GLU A 167 8.98 5.12 -7.09
C GLU A 167 7.80 5.67 -6.27
N VAL A 168 8.09 6.48 -5.24
CA VAL A 168 7.08 6.94 -4.28
C VAL A 168 6.49 8.29 -4.65
N TYR A 169 7.31 9.20 -5.19
CA TYR A 169 6.90 10.59 -5.38
C TYR A 169 6.77 11.02 -6.84
N TYR A 170 7.35 10.27 -7.79
CA TYR A 170 7.23 10.61 -9.20
C TYR A 170 5.88 10.15 -9.76
N ASP A 171 5.09 11.09 -10.22
CA ASP A 171 3.82 10.79 -10.89
C ASP A 171 4.07 10.36 -12.35
N ARG A 172 4.03 9.05 -12.56
CA ARG A 172 4.22 8.43 -13.89
C ARG A 172 3.06 8.74 -14.83
N SER A 173 1.88 9.06 -14.31
CA SER A 173 0.69 9.28 -15.13
C SER A 173 0.81 10.54 -15.99
N ILE A 174 1.59 11.51 -15.51
CA ILE A 174 1.82 12.76 -16.24
C ILE A 174 3.11 12.76 -17.07
N ASP A 175 4.08 11.88 -16.76
CA ASP A 175 5.35 11.78 -17.51
C ASP A 175 5.96 10.38 -17.43
N THR A 176 5.40 9.43 -18.16
CA THR A 176 5.90 8.04 -18.25
C THR A 176 7.30 7.98 -18.90
N ALA A 177 7.54 8.77 -19.94
CA ALA A 177 8.82 8.77 -20.64
C ALA A 177 9.95 9.30 -19.75
N GLY A 178 9.68 10.34 -18.97
CA GLY A 178 10.61 10.88 -17.97
C GLY A 178 10.96 9.85 -16.91
N PHE A 179 9.96 9.13 -16.38
CA PHE A 179 10.18 8.04 -15.43
C PHE A 179 11.10 6.96 -16.00
N GLU A 180 10.79 6.44 -17.19
CA GLU A 180 11.60 5.41 -17.85
C GLU A 180 13.04 5.87 -18.12
N SER A 181 13.20 7.14 -18.53
CA SER A 181 14.51 7.74 -18.76
C SER A 181 15.32 7.81 -17.47
N LEU A 182 14.71 8.26 -16.36
CA LEU A 182 15.35 8.37 -15.06
C LEU A 182 15.70 6.99 -14.48
N SER A 183 14.80 6.02 -14.58
CA SER A 183 15.04 4.64 -14.14
C SER A 183 16.29 4.04 -14.78
N LYS A 184 16.53 4.32 -16.05
CA LYS A 184 17.73 3.86 -16.78
C LYS A 184 19.02 4.55 -16.33
N THR A 185 18.95 5.66 -15.62
CA THR A 185 20.14 6.35 -15.09
C THR A 185 20.60 5.80 -13.75
N LEU A 186 19.74 5.08 -13.03
CA LEU A 186 20.07 4.47 -11.74
C LEU A 186 21.21 3.47 -11.92
N LYS A 187 22.11 3.43 -10.93
CA LYS A 187 23.27 2.54 -10.89
C LYS A 187 23.69 2.24 -9.46
N GLY A 188 24.68 1.36 -9.28
CA GLY A 188 25.19 1.02 -7.97
C GLY A 188 24.08 0.51 -7.02
N LYS A 189 24.04 1.05 -5.82
CA LYS A 189 23.04 0.69 -4.79
C LYS A 189 21.61 1.07 -5.19
N ALA A 190 21.42 2.17 -5.92
CA ALA A 190 20.10 2.59 -6.40
C ALA A 190 19.51 1.62 -7.42
N ALA A 191 20.36 0.97 -8.21
CA ALA A 191 19.95 -0.05 -9.19
C ALA A 191 20.02 -1.48 -8.63
N ASP A 192 20.32 -1.66 -7.34
CA ASP A 192 20.41 -2.98 -6.74
C ASP A 192 19.10 -3.75 -6.94
N VAL A 193 19.27 -5.00 -7.35
CA VAL A 193 18.17 -5.93 -7.68
C VAL A 193 17.14 -6.01 -6.56
N PHE A 194 17.56 -5.88 -5.31
CA PHE A 194 16.64 -5.88 -4.18
C PHE A 194 15.63 -4.72 -4.24
N TRP A 195 16.08 -3.50 -4.53
CA TRP A 195 15.21 -2.33 -4.70
C TRP A 195 14.35 -2.45 -5.94
N THR A 196 14.99 -2.85 -7.05
CA THR A 196 14.27 -3.12 -8.29
C THR A 196 13.27 -4.24 -8.09
N GLU A 197 13.55 -5.28 -7.31
CA GLU A 197 12.64 -6.41 -7.08
C GLU A 197 11.52 -6.08 -6.09
N LEU A 198 11.80 -5.28 -5.06
CA LEU A 198 10.76 -4.73 -4.17
C LEU A 198 9.84 -3.77 -4.92
N MET A 199 10.40 -3.01 -5.87
CA MET A 199 9.73 -1.99 -6.66
C MET A 199 9.24 -2.51 -8.00
N SER A 200 9.89 -3.51 -8.60
CA SER A 200 9.50 -4.17 -9.86
C SER A 200 8.71 -5.45 -9.63
N ARG A 201 8.29 -5.75 -8.42
CA ARG A 201 7.14 -6.63 -8.25
C ARG A 201 5.88 -5.97 -8.81
N SER A 202 6.07 -5.46 -10.01
CA SER A 202 5.05 -5.05 -10.95
C SER A 202 4.08 -6.18 -11.33
N ASP A 203 4.40 -7.42 -11.01
CA ASP A 203 3.47 -8.55 -11.02
C ASP A 203 2.50 -8.51 -9.82
N LEU A 204 2.88 -7.90 -8.70
CA LEU A 204 1.94 -7.53 -7.63
C LEU A 204 1.34 -6.12 -7.85
N ILE A 205 1.97 -5.32 -8.66
CA ILE A 205 1.64 -3.94 -9.00
C ILE A 205 1.56 -3.93 -10.52
N GLY A 206 0.38 -4.28 -11.07
CA GLY A 206 0.18 -4.38 -12.52
C GLY A 206 0.86 -3.23 -13.26
N GLY A 207 1.69 -3.57 -14.26
CA GLY A 207 2.54 -2.63 -14.98
C GLY A 207 1.79 -1.36 -15.40
N PHE A 208 2.35 -0.23 -15.07
CA PHE A 208 1.79 1.08 -15.37
C PHE A 208 1.88 1.39 -16.85
N GLU A 209 0.75 1.27 -17.53
CA GLU A 209 0.54 1.99 -18.77
C GLU A 209 -0.42 3.16 -18.50
N PRO A 210 -0.25 4.30 -19.22
CA PRO A 210 -1.14 5.45 -19.02
C PRO A 210 -2.60 5.03 -19.20
N LEU A 211 -3.47 5.50 -18.30
CA LEU A 211 -4.92 5.26 -18.22
C LEU A 211 -5.41 4.17 -19.16
N LYS A 212 -5.22 2.90 -18.77
CA LYS A 212 -5.57 1.80 -19.64
C LYS A 212 -7.03 1.89 -20.04
N GLN A 213 -7.28 1.88 -21.33
CA GLN A 213 -8.60 1.61 -21.86
C GLN A 213 -8.97 0.12 -21.69
N THR A 214 -8.03 -0.68 -21.17
CA THR A 214 -8.21 -2.12 -20.95
C THR A 214 -7.64 -2.54 -19.59
N ALA A 215 -8.49 -3.18 -18.79
CA ALA A 215 -8.11 -3.87 -17.56
C ALA A 215 -8.13 -5.39 -17.83
N SER A 216 -7.07 -5.93 -18.40
CA SER A 216 -7.05 -7.38 -18.73
C SER A 216 -6.90 -8.27 -17.50
N LEU A 217 -6.11 -7.84 -16.53
CA LEU A 217 -5.85 -8.54 -15.28
C LEU A 217 -5.74 -7.51 -14.14
N LEU A 218 -6.30 -7.85 -12.99
CA LEU A 218 -6.08 -7.14 -11.74
C LEU A 218 -5.57 -8.12 -10.70
N ILE A 219 -4.51 -7.76 -10.01
CA ILE A 219 -4.00 -8.51 -8.86
C ILE A 219 -4.47 -7.78 -7.62
N LEU A 220 -5.36 -8.40 -6.87
CA LEU A 220 -5.98 -7.82 -5.68
C LEU A 220 -5.83 -8.77 -4.49
N ARG A 221 -5.80 -8.22 -3.28
CA ARG A 221 -5.85 -9.02 -2.06
C ARG A 221 -7.28 -9.44 -1.78
N THR A 222 -7.47 -10.73 -1.55
CA THR A 222 -8.75 -11.31 -1.19
C THR A 222 -8.76 -11.86 0.23
N ALA A 223 -9.94 -12.20 0.74
CA ALA A 223 -10.13 -12.69 2.11
C ALA A 223 -9.35 -13.98 2.46
N GLY A 224 -8.81 -14.69 1.47
CA GLY A 224 -8.00 -15.90 1.63
C GLY A 224 -6.54 -15.68 2.00
N ASN A 225 -6.14 -14.48 2.43
CA ASN A 225 -4.76 -14.09 2.81
C ASN A 225 -3.73 -14.11 1.67
N GLY A 226 -4.16 -14.12 0.41
CA GLY A 226 -3.30 -14.11 -0.76
C GLY A 226 -3.66 -12.99 -1.75
N ALA A 227 -2.75 -12.72 -2.68
CA ALA A 227 -3.08 -11.96 -3.87
C ALA A 227 -3.77 -12.91 -4.86
N ASP A 228 -4.95 -12.52 -5.33
CA ASP A 228 -5.68 -13.22 -6.37
C ASP A 228 -5.63 -12.43 -7.67
N THR A 229 -5.49 -13.13 -8.77
CA THR A 229 -5.52 -12.54 -10.11
C THR A 229 -6.94 -12.60 -10.65
N ILE A 230 -7.52 -11.44 -10.90
CA ILE A 230 -8.87 -11.31 -11.45
C ILE A 230 -8.75 -11.00 -12.94
N GLY A 231 -9.17 -11.94 -13.76
CA GLY A 231 -9.16 -11.81 -15.23
C GLY A 231 -10.51 -11.32 -15.76
N PHE A 232 -10.48 -10.54 -16.84
CA PHE A 232 -11.67 -9.98 -17.51
C PHE A 232 -11.75 -10.40 -18.98
N SER A 233 -11.19 -11.56 -19.31
CA SER A 233 -11.10 -12.00 -20.72
C SER A 233 -12.44 -12.46 -21.31
N GLU A 234 -13.30 -13.09 -20.51
CA GLU A 234 -14.47 -13.82 -21.02
C GLU A 234 -15.82 -13.19 -20.68
N GLN A 235 -15.91 -12.52 -19.54
CA GLN A 235 -17.17 -11.97 -19.04
C GLN A 235 -17.07 -10.48 -18.73
N PRO A 236 -18.14 -9.71 -19.00
CA PRO A 236 -18.24 -8.36 -18.49
C PRO A 236 -18.21 -8.34 -16.96
N ALA A 237 -17.55 -7.35 -16.39
CA ALA A 237 -17.40 -7.20 -14.95
C ALA A 237 -17.75 -5.78 -14.49
N LEU A 238 -18.26 -5.67 -13.28
CA LEU A 238 -18.39 -4.44 -12.53
C LEU A 238 -17.36 -4.42 -11.42
N LEU A 239 -16.46 -3.44 -11.43
CA LEU A 239 -15.55 -3.14 -10.35
C LEU A 239 -16.10 -1.98 -9.55
N TYR A 240 -16.14 -2.13 -8.23
CA TYR A 240 -16.63 -1.14 -7.29
C TYR A 240 -15.57 -0.84 -6.25
N PHE A 241 -15.09 0.39 -6.21
CA PHE A 241 -14.08 0.87 -5.29
C PHE A 241 -14.71 1.82 -4.28
N SER A 242 -14.55 1.54 -2.99
CA SER A 242 -15.19 2.34 -1.95
C SER A 242 -14.47 2.32 -0.61
N TYR A 243 -14.83 3.29 0.24
CA TYR A 243 -14.57 3.30 1.68
C TYR A 243 -15.79 2.82 2.47
N ASN A 244 -15.58 2.58 3.77
CA ASN A 244 -16.66 2.17 4.66
C ASN A 244 -17.68 3.28 4.95
N ASN A 245 -17.22 4.52 5.04
CA ASN A 245 -18.00 5.65 5.52
C ASN A 245 -18.41 6.61 4.40
N TYR A 246 -19.32 6.22 3.52
CA TYR A 246 -20.02 7.20 2.71
C TYR A 246 -21.54 6.90 2.68
N ASP A 247 -22.35 7.94 2.59
CA ASP A 247 -23.80 7.85 2.84
C ASP A 247 -24.55 6.90 1.90
N ALA A 248 -24.21 6.91 0.62
CA ALA A 248 -24.87 6.07 -0.38
C ALA A 248 -24.40 4.62 -0.43
N ARG A 249 -23.44 4.20 0.39
CA ARG A 249 -22.86 2.86 0.33
C ARG A 249 -23.87 1.73 0.46
N LYS A 250 -24.84 1.87 1.37
CA LYS A 250 -25.87 0.85 1.59
C LYS A 250 -26.74 0.63 0.35
N ASP A 251 -27.05 1.71 -0.36
CA ASP A 251 -27.84 1.66 -1.59
C ASP A 251 -27.04 1.00 -2.71
N ASP A 252 -25.77 1.34 -2.87
CA ASP A 252 -24.88 0.72 -3.86
C ASP A 252 -24.72 -0.78 -3.62
N VAL A 253 -24.48 -1.19 -2.36
CA VAL A 253 -24.41 -2.60 -1.97
C VAL A 253 -25.74 -3.32 -2.25
N SER A 254 -26.89 -2.67 -2.00
CA SER A 254 -28.20 -3.22 -2.31
C SER A 254 -28.38 -3.44 -3.81
N LYS A 255 -27.99 -2.46 -4.64
CA LYS A 255 -28.02 -2.57 -6.10
C LYS A 255 -27.10 -3.68 -6.63
N MET A 256 -25.89 -3.82 -6.06
CA MET A 256 -25.00 -4.94 -6.41
C MET A 256 -25.60 -6.30 -6.07
N LYS A 257 -26.27 -6.43 -4.90
CA LYS A 257 -26.99 -7.65 -4.55
C LYS A 257 -28.12 -7.98 -5.54
N GLN A 258 -28.76 -6.97 -6.10
CA GLN A 258 -29.75 -7.17 -7.17
C GLN A 258 -29.09 -7.67 -8.46
N LEU A 259 -28.00 -7.02 -8.90
CA LEU A 259 -27.23 -7.44 -10.08
C LEU A 259 -26.73 -8.89 -9.97
N LEU A 260 -26.28 -9.32 -8.80
CA LEU A 260 -25.84 -10.70 -8.55
C LEU A 260 -26.95 -11.76 -8.68
N LYS A 261 -28.22 -11.34 -8.66
CA LYS A 261 -29.38 -12.22 -8.90
C LYS A 261 -29.75 -12.29 -10.38
N GLU A 262 -29.34 -11.32 -11.18
CA GLU A 262 -29.59 -11.28 -12.61
C GLU A 262 -28.69 -12.30 -13.33
N ARG A 263 -29.16 -12.81 -14.49
CA ARG A 263 -28.39 -13.73 -15.32
C ARG A 263 -27.98 -13.05 -16.61
N THR A 264 -26.78 -13.37 -17.05
CA THR A 264 -26.30 -13.03 -18.40
C THR A 264 -26.44 -14.24 -19.31
N ASP A 265 -26.27 -14.05 -20.61
CA ASP A 265 -26.23 -15.17 -21.58
C ASP A 265 -25.09 -16.16 -21.30
N SER A 266 -24.04 -15.73 -20.61
CA SER A 266 -22.86 -16.51 -20.20
C SER A 266 -22.85 -16.95 -18.72
N GLY A 267 -23.95 -16.72 -17.97
CA GLY A 267 -24.04 -17.09 -16.55
C GLY A 267 -24.38 -15.92 -15.63
N LYS A 268 -23.60 -15.71 -14.57
CA LYS A 268 -23.76 -14.56 -13.66
C LYS A 268 -22.74 -13.46 -14.00
N PRO A 269 -23.10 -12.17 -13.78
CA PRO A 269 -22.12 -11.09 -13.96
C PRO A 269 -21.00 -11.22 -12.95
N GLN A 270 -19.79 -10.92 -13.36
CA GLN A 270 -18.67 -10.80 -12.42
C GLN A 270 -18.75 -9.45 -11.72
N ILE A 271 -18.84 -9.47 -10.39
CA ILE A 271 -18.79 -8.27 -9.56
C ILE A 271 -17.60 -8.37 -8.65
N VAL A 272 -16.79 -7.32 -8.61
CA VAL A 272 -15.61 -7.19 -7.77
C VAL A 272 -15.78 -5.96 -6.89
N SER A 273 -15.91 -6.18 -5.59
CA SER A 273 -15.98 -5.11 -4.60
C SER A 273 -14.61 -4.93 -3.96
N VAL A 274 -14.02 -3.77 -4.13
CA VAL A 274 -12.67 -3.44 -3.66
C VAL A 274 -12.76 -2.36 -2.59
N SER A 275 -12.26 -2.69 -1.41
CA SER A 275 -12.11 -1.72 -0.33
C SER A 275 -10.83 -0.92 -0.50
N LEU A 276 -10.93 0.40 -0.35
CA LEU A 276 -9.83 1.36 -0.31
C LEU A 276 -9.42 1.71 1.13
N GLU A 277 -9.88 0.96 2.12
CA GLU A 277 -9.47 1.13 3.52
C GLU A 277 -8.01 0.74 3.71
N ASN A 278 -7.29 1.50 4.52
CA ASN A 278 -5.89 1.17 4.84
C ASN A 278 -5.78 0.10 5.93
N ASP A 279 -6.84 -0.10 6.73
CA ASP A 279 -6.90 -1.04 7.82
C ASP A 279 -7.63 -2.35 7.43
N SER A 280 -6.95 -3.47 7.62
CA SER A 280 -7.48 -4.80 7.28
C SER A 280 -8.67 -5.21 8.14
N SER A 281 -8.74 -4.74 9.38
CA SER A 281 -9.84 -5.05 10.30
C SER A 281 -11.13 -4.36 9.86
N SER A 282 -11.04 -3.08 9.49
CA SER A 282 -12.13 -2.30 8.93
C SER A 282 -12.63 -2.91 7.62
N TRP A 283 -11.71 -3.30 6.72
CA TRP A 283 -12.07 -4.01 5.50
C TRP A 283 -12.81 -5.32 5.77
N ARG A 284 -12.26 -6.19 6.62
CA ARG A 284 -12.87 -7.50 6.94
C ARG A 284 -14.22 -7.35 7.62
N TYR A 285 -14.36 -6.36 8.51
CA TYR A 285 -15.63 -6.04 9.14
C TYR A 285 -16.67 -5.66 8.09
N GLN A 286 -16.32 -4.74 7.20
CA GLN A 286 -17.21 -4.27 6.16
C GLN A 286 -17.58 -5.36 5.15
N ALA A 287 -16.61 -6.17 4.73
CA ALA A 287 -16.85 -7.30 3.84
C ALA A 287 -17.90 -8.29 4.41
N ARG A 288 -17.86 -8.52 5.72
CA ARG A 288 -18.87 -9.33 6.41
C ARG A 288 -20.24 -8.65 6.45
N MET A 289 -20.29 -7.36 6.75
CA MET A 289 -21.53 -6.58 6.80
C MET A 289 -22.21 -6.48 5.45
N ASP A 290 -21.44 -6.24 4.39
CA ASP A 290 -21.97 -6.16 3.03
C ASP A 290 -22.54 -7.50 2.53
N SER A 291 -21.93 -8.59 2.95
CA SER A 291 -22.39 -9.95 2.60
C SER A 291 -22.73 -10.12 1.12
N LEU A 292 -21.81 -9.73 0.24
CA LEU A 292 -21.94 -9.81 -1.23
C LEU A 292 -21.64 -11.25 -1.72
N LYS A 293 -22.57 -12.17 -1.42
CA LYS A 293 -22.42 -13.58 -1.83
C LYS A 293 -22.39 -13.69 -3.36
N GLY A 294 -21.30 -14.22 -3.90
CA GLY A 294 -21.08 -14.39 -5.34
C GLY A 294 -20.30 -13.27 -6.00
N ALA A 295 -19.93 -12.22 -5.26
CA ALA A 295 -18.94 -11.25 -5.71
C ALA A 295 -17.54 -11.64 -5.21
N VAL A 296 -16.51 -11.19 -5.92
CA VAL A 296 -15.16 -11.17 -5.40
C VAL A 296 -15.03 -9.97 -4.47
N VAL A 297 -14.57 -10.21 -3.23
CA VAL A 297 -14.34 -9.16 -2.24
C VAL A 297 -12.85 -9.00 -2.06
N ALA A 298 -12.32 -7.83 -2.37
CA ALA A 298 -10.91 -7.54 -2.43
C ALA A 298 -10.55 -6.26 -1.66
N TRP A 299 -9.26 -6.02 -1.54
CA TRP A 299 -8.70 -4.93 -0.76
C TRP A 299 -7.48 -4.32 -1.43
N MET A 300 -7.42 -3.00 -1.47
CA MET A 300 -6.27 -2.19 -1.89
C MET A 300 -5.75 -1.40 -0.68
N PRO A 301 -4.79 -1.93 0.07
CA PRO A 301 -4.31 -1.32 1.32
C PRO A 301 -3.64 0.04 1.13
N LEU A 302 -3.05 0.30 -0.02
CA LEU A 302 -2.46 1.60 -0.35
C LEU A 302 -3.51 2.62 -0.83
N SER A 303 -4.80 2.26 -0.83
CA SER A 303 -5.89 3.16 -1.22
C SER A 303 -5.70 3.72 -2.63
N PHE A 304 -5.79 5.03 -2.82
CA PHE A 304 -5.56 5.68 -4.13
C PHE A 304 -4.09 5.65 -4.58
N ALA A 305 -3.15 5.45 -3.65
CA ALA A 305 -1.75 5.27 -3.99
C ALA A 305 -1.43 3.83 -4.43
N ASP A 306 -2.42 2.92 -4.39
CA ASP A 306 -2.25 1.57 -4.91
C ASP A 306 -2.03 1.66 -6.43
N PRO A 307 -0.98 1.03 -6.95
CA PRO A 307 -0.67 1.09 -8.37
C PRO A 307 -1.81 0.64 -9.28
N ALA A 308 -2.61 -0.32 -8.85
CA ALA A 308 -3.79 -0.71 -9.61
C ALA A 308 -4.85 0.41 -9.59
N ALA A 309 -5.01 1.15 -8.49
CA ALA A 309 -5.90 2.31 -8.44
C ALA A 309 -5.45 3.41 -9.40
N VAL A 310 -4.15 3.73 -9.38
CA VAL A 310 -3.54 4.73 -10.27
C VAL A 310 -3.71 4.32 -11.73
N SER A 311 -3.38 3.06 -12.10
CA SER A 311 -3.49 2.57 -13.48
C SER A 311 -4.92 2.55 -14.01
N LEU A 312 -5.90 2.40 -13.12
CA LEU A 312 -7.33 2.45 -13.44
C LEU A 312 -7.89 3.87 -13.38
N GLY A 313 -7.09 4.88 -13.03
CA GLY A 313 -7.52 6.27 -12.91
C GLY A 313 -8.56 6.47 -11.81
N ILE A 314 -8.36 5.82 -10.66
CA ILE A 314 -9.26 5.94 -9.51
C ILE A 314 -8.76 7.08 -8.64
N GLU A 315 -9.36 8.26 -8.78
CA GLU A 315 -8.97 9.48 -8.05
C GLU A 315 -9.92 9.80 -6.88
N LYS A 316 -11.08 9.18 -6.86
CA LYS A 316 -12.11 9.39 -5.82
C LYS A 316 -12.99 8.16 -5.64
N ALA A 317 -13.57 8.03 -4.46
CA ALA A 317 -14.57 7.00 -4.15
C ALA A 317 -15.94 7.62 -3.82
N PRO A 318 -17.05 6.94 -4.14
CA PRO A 318 -17.06 5.65 -4.85
C PRO A 318 -16.62 5.79 -6.31
N CYS A 319 -15.94 4.75 -6.82
CA CYS A 319 -15.65 4.64 -8.25
C CYS A 319 -16.19 3.32 -8.79
N PHE A 320 -16.88 3.37 -9.90
CA PHE A 320 -17.42 2.22 -10.61
C PHE A 320 -16.78 2.12 -11.98
N ILE A 321 -16.25 0.94 -12.30
CA ILE A 321 -15.67 0.66 -13.61
C ILE A 321 -16.40 -0.55 -14.20
N VAL A 322 -16.95 -0.40 -15.40
CA VAL A 322 -17.50 -1.54 -16.16
C VAL A 322 -16.48 -1.96 -17.20
N VAL A 323 -16.08 -3.22 -17.10
CA VAL A 323 -15.12 -3.85 -18.00
C VAL A 323 -15.87 -4.81 -18.91
N GLY A 324 -15.72 -4.66 -20.21
CA GLY A 324 -16.25 -5.57 -21.20
C GLY A 324 -15.31 -6.72 -21.53
N LYS A 325 -15.68 -7.50 -22.55
CA LYS A 325 -14.82 -8.60 -23.04
C LYS A 325 -13.43 -8.08 -23.41
N LYS A 326 -12.43 -8.93 -23.21
CA LYS A 326 -11.00 -8.61 -23.41
C LYS A 326 -10.49 -7.44 -22.58
N GLY A 327 -11.15 -7.15 -21.45
CA GLY A 327 -10.70 -6.13 -20.51
C GLY A 327 -10.99 -4.68 -20.94
N LYS A 328 -11.75 -4.42 -22.00
CA LYS A 328 -12.04 -3.05 -22.44
C LYS A 328 -12.87 -2.31 -21.39
N ILE A 329 -12.38 -1.15 -20.92
CA ILE A 329 -13.14 -0.29 -20.00
C ILE A 329 -14.25 0.42 -20.80
N LEU A 330 -15.49 0.19 -20.41
CA LEU A 330 -16.69 0.71 -21.07
C LEU A 330 -17.36 1.84 -20.31
N TYR A 331 -17.09 1.94 -19.02
CA TYR A 331 -17.57 2.99 -18.13
C TYR A 331 -16.59 3.18 -16.99
N ARG A 332 -16.38 4.42 -16.56
CA ARG A 332 -15.72 4.82 -15.34
C ARG A 332 -16.44 6.04 -14.79
N GLY A 333 -16.86 6.00 -13.53
CA GLY A 333 -17.58 7.10 -12.92
C GLY A 333 -18.00 6.81 -11.49
N THR A 334 -18.76 7.74 -10.91
CA THR A 334 -19.22 7.68 -9.51
C THR A 334 -20.69 7.27 -9.37
N SER A 335 -21.38 7.01 -10.47
CA SER A 335 -22.80 6.64 -10.49
C SER A 335 -22.98 5.12 -10.60
N MET A 336 -23.52 4.50 -9.55
CA MET A 336 -23.88 3.08 -9.56
C MET A 336 -24.97 2.76 -10.59
N ASP A 337 -25.92 3.68 -10.81
CA ASP A 337 -27.03 3.45 -11.74
C ASP A 337 -26.53 3.42 -13.19
N ASP A 338 -25.62 4.31 -13.56
CA ASP A 338 -25.01 4.31 -14.89
C ASP A 338 -24.12 3.07 -15.10
N ALA A 339 -23.32 2.69 -14.08
CA ALA A 339 -22.53 1.48 -14.13
C ALA A 339 -23.39 0.23 -14.29
N ALA A 340 -24.48 0.12 -13.52
CA ALA A 340 -25.43 -1.00 -13.61
C ALA A 340 -26.12 -1.06 -14.98
N ARG A 341 -26.54 0.09 -15.51
CA ARG A 341 -27.11 0.17 -16.86
C ARG A 341 -26.11 -0.32 -17.91
N LYS A 342 -24.85 0.18 -17.83
CA LYS A 342 -23.80 -0.20 -18.77
C LYS A 342 -23.43 -1.67 -18.69
N LEU A 343 -23.41 -2.23 -17.50
CA LEU A 343 -23.17 -3.66 -17.30
C LEU A 343 -24.29 -4.50 -17.95
N ARG A 344 -25.58 -4.12 -17.73
CA ARG A 344 -26.72 -4.83 -18.33
C ARG A 344 -26.68 -4.81 -19.86
N GLU A 345 -26.40 -3.64 -20.44
CA GLU A 345 -26.27 -3.49 -21.90
C GLU A 345 -25.17 -4.40 -22.45
N THR A 346 -24.01 -4.44 -21.75
CA THR A 346 -22.83 -5.16 -22.21
C THR A 346 -22.94 -6.68 -22.02
N ALA A 347 -23.59 -7.10 -20.94
CA ALA A 347 -23.71 -8.50 -20.54
C ALA A 347 -24.97 -9.20 -21.08
N GLY A 348 -25.84 -8.49 -21.80
CA GLY A 348 -27.12 -9.04 -22.25
C GLY A 348 -28.04 -9.44 -21.09
N MET A 349 -27.96 -8.72 -19.96
CA MET A 349 -28.70 -9.09 -18.75
C MET A 349 -30.19 -8.81 -18.91
N ARG A 350 -31.02 -9.83 -18.67
CA ARG A 350 -32.47 -9.69 -18.63
C ARG A 350 -32.93 -9.55 -17.18
N LYS A 351 -33.76 -8.55 -16.88
CA LYS A 351 -34.47 -8.51 -15.61
C LYS A 351 -35.35 -9.78 -15.52
N ASN A 352 -35.29 -10.49 -14.41
CA ASN A 352 -36.23 -11.56 -14.10
C ASN A 352 -37.64 -10.96 -13.93
N THR A 353 -38.32 -10.68 -15.03
CA THR A 353 -39.69 -10.13 -15.03
C THR A 353 -40.74 -11.24 -15.04
N GLU A 354 -40.34 -12.52 -15.08
CA GLU A 354 -41.28 -13.67 -15.20
C GLU A 354 -41.25 -14.60 -13.98
N ALA A 355 -41.53 -14.09 -12.81
CA ALA A 355 -41.83 -14.94 -11.65
C ALA A 355 -43.10 -14.51 -10.90
N LYS A 356 -44.11 -13.95 -11.63
CA LYS A 356 -45.41 -13.63 -11.03
C LYS A 356 -46.60 -13.97 -11.96
N ASN A 357 -46.51 -15.05 -12.72
CA ASN A 357 -47.70 -15.64 -13.34
C ASN A 357 -47.44 -17.14 -13.51
N LYS A 358 -47.65 -17.89 -12.45
CA LYS A 358 -48.19 -19.26 -12.43
C LYS A 358 -48.73 -19.57 -11.05
#